data_d050a34754414988e0272df09cc2b35d
#
_entry.id   d050a34754414988e0272df09cc2b35d
#
_cell.length_a   1.000
_cell.length_b   1.000
_cell.length_c   1.000
_cell.angle_alpha   90.00
_cell.angle_beta   90.00
_cell.angle_gamma   90.00
#
_symmetry.space_group_name_H-M   'P 1'
#
loop_
_entity.id
_entity.type
_entity.pdbx_description
1 polymer ?
#
loop_
_entity_poly.entity_id
_entity_poly.type
_entity_poly.pdbx_seq_one_letter_code
_entity_poly.pdbx_strand_id
1 'polypeptide(L)'
;MHNKSYNRWLVVLGAVIVQVCLGALYTWSVFQKPIQEAFNWSAPQVSLAFSINLAMIPFFMIFAGRQLERFGPTKIVIAGALVLSTGLLIASQTSSLAMLYIGYGIFGGAGIGITYGIPIATCIKWFPDKRGMIGGLAVAGFGLGSVFYAPVAALLVENYGPFTTFFWQAVYTIVGVSIGGKLMKATPDGYIPEGWKIPETTTGNLETNKYDFTPKEMLKTPQYYFLLVMYTFANIAGLMIIAHASPIGQQIANLSPMQAGSIVSILAIVNTIGRIFWATLSDKTGRMRALFIMYVISAVTMFGMNSLGNFWLYALGVSLIAFCFGGAMGTFPSVAADFYGAKHVSVNYGFIFLAYSGGALIGPRLAAVVVESSGGNYQMAFLITGVLCSIGAIMALFAKMPKVPKL
;
A
#
# COMPACT_ATOMS: atom_id res chain seq x y z
N MET A 1 4.18 39.49 14.03
CA MET A 1 3.17 38.53 14.56
C MET A 1 3.80 37.16 14.47
N HIS A 2 4.18 36.56 15.59
CA HIS A 2 4.70 35.19 15.63
C HIS A 2 3.57 34.24 15.21
N ASN A 3 3.62 33.79 13.96
CA ASN A 3 2.76 32.72 13.49
C ASN A 3 3.15 31.48 14.29
N LYS A 4 2.36 31.07 15.30
CA LYS A 4 2.56 29.82 16.04
C LYS A 4 2.70 28.72 15.00
N SER A 5 3.92 28.22 14.80
CA SER A 5 4.19 27.14 13.85
C SER A 5 3.29 25.95 14.22
N TYR A 6 2.46 25.52 13.29
CA TYR A 6 1.59 24.36 13.51
C TYR A 6 2.48 23.14 13.82
N ASN A 7 2.14 22.42 14.88
CA ASN A 7 2.93 21.24 15.26
C ASN A 7 2.82 20.16 14.15
N ARG A 8 3.93 19.95 13.43
CA ARG A 8 4.00 18.99 12.32
C ARG A 8 3.66 17.55 12.71
N TRP A 9 3.82 17.17 13.98
CA TRP A 9 3.45 15.83 14.48
C TRP A 9 1.93 15.61 14.51
N LEU A 10 1.13 16.67 14.63
CA LEU A 10 -0.33 16.57 14.49
C LEU A 10 -0.73 16.18 13.07
N VAL A 11 0.04 16.58 12.05
CA VAL A 11 -0.18 16.14 10.67
C VAL A 11 0.06 14.64 10.55
N VAL A 12 1.14 14.13 11.18
CA VAL A 12 1.43 12.68 11.21
C VAL A 12 0.33 11.92 11.93
N LEU A 13 -0.10 12.40 13.09
CA LEU A 13 -1.21 11.80 13.82
C LEU A 13 -2.48 11.73 12.96
N GLY A 14 -2.84 12.85 12.31
CA GLY A 14 -3.95 12.92 11.38
C GLY A 14 -3.82 11.92 10.23
N ALA A 15 -2.63 11.83 9.64
CA ALA A 15 -2.33 10.88 8.57
C ALA A 15 -2.50 9.41 9.02
N VAL A 16 -1.98 9.07 10.19
CA VAL A 16 -2.10 7.70 10.76
C VAL A 16 -3.56 7.37 11.04
N ILE A 17 -4.35 8.29 11.65
CA ILE A 17 -5.79 8.07 11.88
C ILE A 17 -6.51 7.80 10.55
N VAL A 18 -6.28 8.63 9.54
CA VAL A 18 -6.87 8.44 8.20
C VAL A 18 -6.51 7.09 7.63
N GLN A 19 -5.24 6.74 7.65
CA GLN A 19 -4.75 5.48 7.08
C GLN A 19 -5.26 4.25 7.83
N VAL A 20 -5.39 4.31 9.16
CA VAL A 20 -6.01 3.24 9.97
C VAL A 20 -7.45 3.02 9.54
N CYS A 21 -8.22 4.09 9.32
CA CYS A 21 -9.60 3.96 8.85
C CYS A 21 -9.68 3.31 7.45
N LEU A 22 -8.78 3.68 6.53
CA LEU A 22 -8.73 3.09 5.19
C LEU A 22 -8.26 1.63 5.20
N GLY A 23 -7.46 1.24 6.18
CA GLY A 23 -6.93 -0.12 6.33
C GLY A 23 -8.00 -1.18 6.58
N ALA A 24 -9.22 -0.78 6.91
CA ALA A 24 -10.40 -1.66 6.93
C ALA A 24 -10.64 -2.37 5.59
N LEU A 25 -10.08 -1.89 4.48
CA LEU A 25 -10.09 -2.58 3.18
C LEU A 25 -9.56 -4.02 3.28
N TYR A 26 -8.52 -4.26 4.04
CA TYR A 26 -7.92 -5.59 4.15
C TYR A 26 -8.74 -6.57 4.99
N THR A 27 -9.87 -6.15 5.56
CA THR A 27 -10.81 -7.04 6.25
C THR A 27 -11.80 -7.71 5.30
N TRP A 28 -11.65 -7.53 3.99
CA TRP A 28 -12.53 -8.13 2.97
C TRP A 28 -12.76 -9.62 3.16
N SER A 29 -11.76 -10.37 3.59
CA SER A 29 -11.86 -11.81 3.86
C SER A 29 -12.95 -12.18 4.85
N VAL A 30 -13.28 -11.28 5.80
CA VAL A 30 -14.35 -11.46 6.79
C VAL A 30 -15.74 -11.38 6.13
N PHE A 31 -15.86 -10.58 5.07
CA PHE A 31 -17.14 -10.33 4.38
C PHE A 31 -17.42 -11.36 3.27
N GLN A 32 -16.37 -11.89 2.64
CA GLN A 32 -16.48 -12.65 1.40
C GLN A 32 -17.41 -13.86 1.52
N LYS A 33 -17.17 -14.73 2.51
CA LYS A 33 -17.98 -15.94 2.70
C LYS A 33 -19.43 -15.64 3.10
N PRO A 34 -19.72 -14.77 4.09
CA PRO A 34 -21.10 -14.39 4.41
C PRO A 34 -21.88 -13.79 3.25
N ILE A 35 -21.25 -13.02 2.36
CA ILE A 35 -21.91 -12.49 1.15
C ILE A 35 -22.21 -13.61 0.15
N GLN A 36 -21.30 -14.57 -0.04
CA GLN A 36 -21.55 -15.75 -0.89
C GLN A 36 -22.76 -16.54 -0.40
N GLU A 37 -22.84 -16.81 0.90
CA GLU A 37 -23.93 -17.57 1.52
C GLU A 37 -25.26 -16.82 1.45
N ALA A 38 -25.27 -15.49 1.63
CA ALA A 38 -26.49 -14.69 1.62
C ALA A 38 -27.22 -14.69 0.26
N PHE A 39 -26.49 -14.79 -0.85
CA PHE A 39 -27.05 -14.72 -2.19
C PHE A 39 -26.78 -15.96 -3.05
N ASN A 40 -26.11 -16.95 -2.50
CA ASN A 40 -25.64 -18.14 -3.24
C ASN A 40 -24.77 -17.78 -4.46
N TRP A 41 -23.93 -16.73 -4.31
CA TRP A 41 -23.00 -16.32 -5.35
C TRP A 41 -21.68 -17.08 -5.26
N SER A 42 -21.02 -17.29 -6.42
CA SER A 42 -19.73 -17.96 -6.45
C SER A 42 -18.61 -17.09 -5.86
N ALA A 43 -17.56 -17.73 -5.34
CA ALA A 43 -16.38 -17.02 -4.80
C ALA A 43 -15.72 -16.07 -5.82
N PRO A 44 -15.55 -16.43 -7.12
CA PRO A 44 -15.05 -15.51 -8.14
C PRO A 44 -15.92 -14.28 -8.35
N GLN A 45 -17.25 -14.44 -8.33
CA GLN A 45 -18.18 -13.31 -8.48
C GLN A 45 -18.04 -12.32 -7.32
N VAL A 46 -17.99 -12.80 -6.08
CA VAL A 46 -17.90 -11.93 -4.91
C VAL A 46 -16.52 -11.29 -4.81
N SER A 47 -15.43 -12.03 -5.06
CA SER A 47 -14.06 -11.49 -4.99
C SER A 47 -13.75 -10.46 -6.08
N LEU A 48 -14.51 -10.44 -7.19
CA LEU A 48 -14.36 -9.43 -8.23
C LEU A 48 -14.61 -8.01 -7.69
N ALA A 49 -15.52 -7.84 -6.73
CA ALA A 49 -15.75 -6.54 -6.07
C ALA A 49 -14.49 -5.98 -5.41
N PHE A 50 -13.74 -6.85 -4.72
CA PHE A 50 -12.45 -6.47 -4.13
C PHE A 50 -11.39 -6.16 -5.18
N SER A 51 -11.34 -6.93 -6.25
CA SER A 51 -10.41 -6.69 -7.36
C SER A 51 -10.67 -5.35 -8.05
N ILE A 52 -11.95 -5.00 -8.28
CA ILE A 52 -12.35 -3.69 -8.82
C ILE A 52 -11.91 -2.57 -7.86
N ASN A 53 -12.13 -2.76 -6.56
CA ASN A 53 -11.72 -1.77 -5.55
C ASN A 53 -10.22 -1.47 -5.65
N LEU A 54 -9.38 -2.50 -5.61
CA LEU A 54 -7.92 -2.35 -5.72
C LEU A 54 -7.49 -1.68 -7.04
N ALA A 55 -8.15 -2.02 -8.13
CA ALA A 55 -7.85 -1.46 -9.44
C ALA A 55 -8.17 0.05 -9.52
N MET A 56 -9.23 0.51 -8.86
CA MET A 56 -9.63 1.92 -8.88
C MET A 56 -8.71 2.84 -8.08
N ILE A 57 -8.05 2.35 -7.04
CA ILE A 57 -7.25 3.16 -6.11
C ILE A 57 -6.24 4.08 -6.83
N PRO A 58 -5.31 3.60 -7.69
CA PRO A 58 -4.30 4.47 -8.29
C PRO A 58 -4.88 5.55 -9.20
N PHE A 59 -5.94 5.24 -9.95
CA PHE A 59 -6.57 6.21 -10.86
C PHE A 59 -7.13 7.41 -10.08
N PHE A 60 -7.87 7.15 -9.03
CA PHE A 60 -8.44 8.21 -8.20
C PHE A 60 -7.39 8.91 -7.33
N MET A 61 -6.30 8.23 -6.96
CA MET A 61 -5.15 8.83 -6.30
C MET A 61 -4.46 9.87 -7.20
N ILE A 62 -4.28 9.58 -8.50
CA ILE A 62 -3.75 10.52 -9.49
C ILE A 62 -4.68 11.74 -9.62
N PHE A 63 -5.99 11.50 -9.72
CA PHE A 63 -6.98 12.57 -9.81
C PHE A 63 -6.95 13.47 -8.56
N ALA A 64 -7.00 12.89 -7.36
CA ALA A 64 -6.97 13.63 -6.10
C ALA A 64 -5.67 14.40 -5.90
N GLY A 65 -4.53 13.81 -6.29
CA GLY A 65 -3.24 14.43 -6.22
C GLY A 65 -3.16 15.74 -7.01
N ARG A 66 -3.82 15.82 -8.18
CA ARG A 66 -3.91 17.05 -8.99
C ARG A 66 -4.71 18.16 -8.30
N GLN A 67 -5.63 17.79 -7.44
CA GLN A 67 -6.48 18.75 -6.73
C GLN A 67 -5.87 19.23 -5.41
N LEU A 68 -4.78 18.58 -4.94
CA LEU A 68 -4.20 18.86 -3.62
C LEU A 68 -3.76 20.30 -3.44
N GLU A 69 -3.11 20.90 -4.45
CA GLU A 69 -2.64 22.28 -4.39
C GLU A 69 -3.81 23.28 -4.37
N ARG A 70 -4.92 22.97 -5.05
CA ARG A 70 -6.09 23.85 -5.14
C ARG A 70 -6.97 23.82 -3.89
N PHE A 71 -7.23 22.63 -3.34
CA PHE A 71 -8.23 22.45 -2.26
C PHE A 71 -7.61 22.18 -0.90
N GLY A 72 -6.32 21.84 -0.85
CA GLY A 72 -5.61 21.44 0.36
C GLY A 72 -5.97 20.02 0.86
N PRO A 73 -5.17 19.46 1.77
CA PRO A 73 -5.28 18.06 2.17
C PRO A 73 -6.59 17.75 2.90
N THR A 74 -7.02 18.62 3.83
CA THR A 74 -8.23 18.41 4.65
C THR A 74 -9.47 18.19 3.80
N LYS A 75 -9.72 19.08 2.80
CA LYS A 75 -10.94 19.02 1.99
C LYS A 75 -10.96 17.77 1.11
N ILE A 76 -9.82 17.41 0.53
CA ILE A 76 -9.73 16.24 -0.36
C ILE A 76 -9.93 14.95 0.45
N VAL A 77 -9.30 14.83 1.61
CA VAL A 77 -9.43 13.66 2.48
C VAL A 77 -10.88 13.47 2.93
N ILE A 78 -11.58 14.55 3.32
CA ILE A 78 -13.01 14.49 3.69
C ILE A 78 -13.88 14.14 2.47
N ALA A 79 -13.60 14.72 1.30
CA ALA A 79 -14.33 14.36 0.06
C ALA A 79 -14.15 12.88 -0.30
N GLY A 80 -12.93 12.34 -0.17
CA GLY A 80 -12.67 10.92 -0.35
C GLY A 80 -13.40 10.04 0.66
N ALA A 81 -13.47 10.47 1.93
CA ALA A 81 -14.23 9.77 2.95
C ALA A 81 -15.74 9.76 2.63
N LEU A 82 -16.29 10.85 2.11
CA LEU A 82 -17.68 10.90 1.66
C LEU A 82 -17.94 9.92 0.51
N VAL A 83 -17.05 9.88 -0.49
CA VAL A 83 -17.15 8.91 -1.60
C VAL A 83 -17.08 7.48 -1.11
N LEU A 84 -16.11 7.16 -0.24
CA LEU A 84 -15.95 5.82 0.35
C LEU A 84 -17.18 5.43 1.17
N SER A 85 -17.65 6.31 2.06
CA SER A 85 -18.81 6.04 2.90
C SER A 85 -20.09 5.87 2.07
N THR A 86 -20.28 6.67 1.00
CA THR A 86 -21.37 6.48 0.04
C THR A 86 -21.30 5.10 -0.62
N GLY A 87 -20.11 4.67 -1.03
CA GLY A 87 -19.90 3.33 -1.58
C GLY A 87 -20.26 2.22 -0.60
N LEU A 88 -19.84 2.35 0.66
CA LEU A 88 -20.18 1.39 1.72
C LEU A 88 -21.67 1.39 2.06
N LEU A 89 -22.34 2.56 2.03
CA LEU A 89 -23.79 2.65 2.19
C LEU A 89 -24.53 1.98 1.03
N ILE A 90 -24.06 2.13 -0.23
CA ILE A 90 -24.59 1.38 -1.36
C ILE A 90 -24.38 -0.13 -1.16
N ALA A 91 -23.16 -0.53 -0.73
CA ALA A 91 -22.84 -1.93 -0.45
C ALA A 91 -23.69 -2.50 0.70
N SER A 92 -24.10 -1.70 1.67
CA SER A 92 -24.99 -2.12 2.77
C SER A 92 -26.41 -2.44 2.31
N GLN A 93 -26.82 -1.97 1.14
CA GLN A 93 -28.12 -2.21 0.53
C GLN A 93 -28.05 -3.22 -0.63
N THR A 94 -26.95 -3.97 -0.72
CA THR A 94 -26.69 -4.89 -1.84
C THR A 94 -27.83 -5.89 -2.00
N SER A 95 -28.41 -5.92 -3.21
CA SER A 95 -29.39 -6.90 -3.66
C SER A 95 -28.96 -7.59 -4.97
N SER A 96 -27.87 -7.13 -5.58
CA SER A 96 -27.32 -7.68 -6.83
C SER A 96 -25.79 -7.54 -6.86
N LEU A 97 -25.11 -8.38 -7.68
CA LEU A 97 -23.68 -8.27 -7.93
C LEU A 97 -23.27 -6.90 -8.47
N ALA A 98 -24.10 -6.32 -9.36
CA ALA A 98 -23.84 -4.99 -9.90
C ALA A 98 -23.79 -3.93 -8.79
N MET A 99 -24.68 -4.01 -7.82
CA MET A 99 -24.73 -3.07 -6.70
C MET A 99 -23.50 -3.22 -5.78
N LEU A 100 -23.03 -4.46 -5.54
CA LEU A 100 -21.80 -4.73 -4.81
C LEU A 100 -20.57 -4.19 -5.56
N TYR A 101 -20.49 -4.39 -6.88
CA TYR A 101 -19.39 -3.89 -7.71
C TYR A 101 -19.35 -2.38 -7.76
N ILE A 102 -20.50 -1.72 -7.89
CA ILE A 102 -20.59 -0.26 -7.90
C ILE A 102 -20.25 0.29 -6.52
N GLY A 103 -20.93 -0.18 -5.46
CA GLY A 103 -20.78 0.34 -4.11
C GLY A 103 -19.38 0.06 -3.53
N TYR A 104 -19.09 -1.21 -3.29
CA TYR A 104 -17.81 -1.60 -2.68
C TYR A 104 -16.64 -1.48 -3.67
N GLY A 105 -16.82 -1.91 -4.91
CA GLY A 105 -15.76 -1.91 -5.92
C GLY A 105 -15.41 -0.50 -6.39
N ILE A 106 -16.30 0.16 -7.12
CA ILE A 106 -16.00 1.44 -7.78
C ILE A 106 -15.95 2.58 -6.77
N PHE A 107 -17.03 2.85 -6.03
CA PHE A 107 -17.05 3.95 -5.05
C PHE A 107 -16.10 3.71 -3.89
N GLY A 108 -16.02 2.46 -3.38
CA GLY A 108 -15.06 2.10 -2.35
C GLY A 108 -13.62 2.35 -2.78
N GLY A 109 -13.22 1.82 -3.94
CA GLY A 109 -11.88 2.02 -4.50
C GLY A 109 -11.58 3.48 -4.86
N ALA A 110 -12.56 4.22 -5.39
CA ALA A 110 -12.45 5.64 -5.67
C ALA A 110 -12.21 6.45 -4.39
N GLY A 111 -13.01 6.22 -3.34
CA GLY A 111 -12.88 6.93 -2.08
C GLY A 111 -11.55 6.64 -1.38
N ILE A 112 -11.10 5.38 -1.38
CA ILE A 112 -9.76 5.02 -0.88
C ILE A 112 -8.70 5.72 -1.72
N GLY A 113 -8.78 5.68 -3.05
CA GLY A 113 -7.80 6.30 -3.94
C GLY A 113 -7.69 7.81 -3.73
N ILE A 114 -8.82 8.51 -3.60
CA ILE A 114 -8.84 9.95 -3.30
C ILE A 114 -8.13 10.25 -1.97
N THR A 115 -8.31 9.38 -0.98
CA THR A 115 -7.84 9.62 0.39
C THR A 115 -6.41 9.13 0.63
N TYR A 116 -5.99 7.98 0.07
CA TYR A 116 -4.78 7.24 0.44
C TYR A 116 -3.48 8.02 0.24
N GLY A 117 -3.30 8.65 -0.91
CA GLY A 117 -2.05 9.33 -1.27
C GLY A 117 -1.84 10.67 -0.58
N ILE A 118 -2.92 11.33 -0.18
CA ILE A 118 -2.88 12.70 0.36
C ILE A 118 -2.16 12.78 1.72
N PRO A 119 -2.46 11.91 2.72
CA PRO A 119 -1.73 11.86 3.99
C PRO A 119 -0.22 11.65 3.80
N ILE A 120 0.15 10.71 2.94
CA ILE A 120 1.54 10.35 2.67
C ILE A 120 2.28 11.56 2.07
N ALA A 121 1.73 12.15 1.00
CA ALA A 121 2.32 13.31 0.34
C ALA A 121 2.43 14.52 1.26
N THR A 122 1.40 14.76 2.09
CA THR A 122 1.39 15.86 3.05
C THR A 122 2.48 15.66 4.12
N CYS A 123 2.60 14.46 4.67
CA CYS A 123 3.62 14.13 5.65
C CYS A 123 5.04 14.28 5.09
N ILE A 124 5.30 13.83 3.87
CA ILE A 124 6.60 13.97 3.19
C ILE A 124 6.98 15.45 3.01
N LYS A 125 6.01 16.31 2.69
CA LYS A 125 6.24 17.76 2.57
C LYS A 125 6.56 18.43 3.93
N TRP A 126 5.92 18.00 5.02
CA TRP A 126 6.17 18.52 6.36
C TRP A 126 7.48 18.00 6.99
N PHE A 127 8.01 16.87 6.51
CA PHE A 127 9.21 16.23 7.05
C PHE A 127 10.26 15.95 5.97
N PRO A 128 10.81 16.99 5.33
CA PRO A 128 11.88 16.82 4.34
C PRO A 128 13.16 16.23 4.96
N ASP A 129 13.31 16.36 6.29
CA ASP A 129 14.40 15.82 7.11
C ASP A 129 14.31 14.32 7.39
N LYS A 130 13.10 13.72 7.28
CA LYS A 130 12.79 12.32 7.66
C LYS A 130 11.77 11.68 6.72
N ARG A 131 11.87 11.90 5.42
CA ARG A 131 10.87 11.49 4.41
C ARG A 131 10.53 10.01 4.49
N GLY A 132 11.54 9.14 4.57
CA GLY A 132 11.34 7.70 4.64
C GLY A 132 10.61 7.27 5.90
N MET A 133 11.13 7.63 7.07
CA MET A 133 10.52 7.28 8.35
C MET A 133 9.06 7.73 8.42
N ILE A 134 8.78 8.98 8.07
CA ILE A 134 7.44 9.56 8.19
C ILE A 134 6.50 9.02 7.09
N GLY A 135 7.00 8.84 5.87
CA GLY A 135 6.25 8.18 4.80
C GLY A 135 5.90 6.73 5.16
N GLY A 136 6.88 5.99 5.69
CA GLY A 136 6.68 4.63 6.18
C GLY A 136 5.67 4.55 7.33
N LEU A 137 5.73 5.48 8.29
CA LEU A 137 4.78 5.55 9.41
C LEU A 137 3.35 5.86 8.93
N ALA A 138 3.20 6.80 7.99
CA ALA A 138 1.91 7.08 7.37
C ALA A 138 1.34 5.85 6.67
N VAL A 139 2.14 5.16 5.85
CA VAL A 139 1.70 3.94 5.15
C VAL A 139 1.44 2.77 6.12
N ALA A 140 2.18 2.68 7.23
CA ALA A 140 1.98 1.65 8.25
C ALA A 140 0.60 1.73 8.91
N GLY A 141 0.04 2.93 9.08
CA GLY A 141 -1.32 3.13 9.56
C GLY A 141 -2.34 2.31 8.78
N PHE A 142 -2.19 2.23 7.45
CA PHE A 142 -3.07 1.43 6.60
C PHE A 142 -2.98 -0.08 6.91
N GLY A 143 -1.79 -0.60 7.18
CA GLY A 143 -1.61 -2.00 7.61
C GLY A 143 -2.22 -2.28 8.99
N LEU A 144 -2.05 -1.35 9.94
CA LEU A 144 -2.62 -1.47 11.28
C LEU A 144 -4.15 -1.44 11.28
N GLY A 145 -4.77 -0.78 10.30
CA GLY A 145 -6.22 -0.65 10.21
C GLY A 145 -6.94 -1.98 10.23
N SER A 146 -6.44 -2.97 9.50
CA SER A 146 -7.02 -4.32 9.50
C SER A 146 -6.85 -5.03 10.84
N VAL A 147 -5.74 -4.80 11.55
CA VAL A 147 -5.49 -5.42 12.85
C VAL A 147 -6.54 -4.98 13.88
N PHE A 148 -6.90 -3.69 13.87
CA PHE A 148 -7.91 -3.15 14.79
C PHE A 148 -9.33 -3.44 14.33
N TYR A 149 -9.60 -3.33 13.03
CA TYR A 149 -10.96 -3.42 12.51
C TYR A 149 -11.42 -4.85 12.24
N ALA A 150 -10.53 -5.81 11.92
CA ALA A 150 -10.95 -7.18 11.60
C ALA A 150 -11.70 -7.89 12.74
N PRO A 151 -11.26 -7.83 14.00
CA PRO A 151 -12.00 -8.42 15.10
C PRO A 151 -13.39 -7.78 15.27
N VAL A 152 -13.47 -6.46 15.14
CA VAL A 152 -14.74 -5.71 15.22
C VAL A 152 -15.66 -6.09 14.07
N ALA A 153 -15.14 -6.14 12.85
CA ALA A 153 -15.90 -6.55 11.67
C ALA A 153 -16.41 -7.98 11.80
N ALA A 154 -15.59 -8.92 12.32
CA ALA A 154 -16.01 -10.31 12.52
C ALA A 154 -17.19 -10.40 13.50
N LEU A 155 -17.10 -9.73 14.64
CA LEU A 155 -18.19 -9.67 15.61
C LEU A 155 -19.46 -9.03 15.04
N LEU A 156 -19.33 -7.95 14.26
CA LEU A 156 -20.47 -7.31 13.64
C LEU A 156 -21.09 -8.18 12.53
N VAL A 157 -20.28 -8.86 11.73
CA VAL A 157 -20.78 -9.78 10.70
C VAL A 157 -21.50 -10.96 11.31
N GLU A 158 -20.97 -11.54 12.39
CA GLU A 158 -21.58 -12.67 13.10
C GLU A 158 -22.94 -12.29 13.68
N ASN A 159 -23.07 -11.13 14.33
CA ASN A 159 -24.29 -10.73 15.03
C ASN A 159 -25.32 -10.01 14.15
N TYR A 160 -24.89 -9.27 13.12
CA TYR A 160 -25.75 -8.38 12.34
C TYR A 160 -25.66 -8.60 10.82
N GLY A 161 -24.80 -9.52 10.38
CA GLY A 161 -24.58 -9.82 8.97
C GLY A 161 -23.66 -8.82 8.25
N PRO A 162 -23.19 -9.17 7.04
CA PRO A 162 -22.20 -8.40 6.31
C PRO A 162 -22.72 -7.01 5.86
N PHE A 163 -23.98 -6.89 5.52
CA PHE A 163 -24.56 -5.64 4.99
C PHE A 163 -24.71 -4.57 6.06
N THR A 164 -25.19 -4.93 7.24
CA THR A 164 -25.24 -4.03 8.40
C THR A 164 -23.85 -3.62 8.83
N THR A 165 -22.86 -4.52 8.70
CA THR A 165 -21.47 -4.21 8.99
C THR A 165 -20.89 -3.18 8.01
N PHE A 166 -21.24 -3.20 6.72
CA PHE A 166 -20.87 -2.13 5.78
C PHE A 166 -21.44 -0.77 6.18
N PHE A 167 -22.66 -0.72 6.70
CA PHE A 167 -23.23 0.52 7.23
C PHE A 167 -22.38 1.09 8.38
N TRP A 168 -22.03 0.27 9.37
CA TRP A 168 -21.18 0.70 10.49
C TRP A 168 -19.77 1.07 10.04
N GLN A 169 -19.23 0.38 9.04
CA GLN A 169 -17.95 0.72 8.43
C GLN A 169 -18.01 2.10 7.75
N ALA A 170 -19.13 2.44 7.09
CA ALA A 170 -19.32 3.78 6.52
C ALA A 170 -19.29 4.87 7.59
N VAL A 171 -20.00 4.67 8.71
CA VAL A 171 -20.01 5.58 9.87
C VAL A 171 -18.61 5.71 10.48
N TYR A 172 -17.94 4.59 10.72
CA TYR A 172 -16.56 4.57 11.22
C TYR A 172 -15.62 5.37 10.31
N THR A 173 -15.71 5.16 8.99
CA THR A 173 -14.86 5.81 8.01
C THR A 173 -15.08 7.31 7.97
N ILE A 174 -16.33 7.78 7.85
CA ILE A 174 -16.60 9.22 7.73
C ILE A 174 -16.20 9.97 9.02
N VAL A 175 -16.45 9.40 10.17
CA VAL A 175 -16.08 10.00 11.45
C VAL A 175 -14.56 10.02 11.63
N GLY A 176 -13.91 8.86 11.53
CA GLY A 176 -12.48 8.74 11.79
C GLY A 176 -11.63 9.52 10.77
N VAL A 177 -11.96 9.43 9.47
CA VAL A 177 -11.25 10.16 8.42
C VAL A 177 -11.49 11.68 8.55
N SER A 178 -12.68 12.12 8.96
CA SER A 178 -12.94 13.55 9.20
C SER A 178 -12.15 14.09 10.40
N ILE A 179 -12.01 13.32 11.48
CA ILE A 179 -11.16 13.69 12.63
C ILE A 179 -9.69 13.80 12.18
N GLY A 180 -9.14 12.77 11.56
CA GLY A 180 -7.77 12.78 11.08
C GLY A 180 -7.52 13.87 10.03
N GLY A 181 -8.46 14.07 9.10
CA GLY A 181 -8.38 15.07 8.05
C GLY A 181 -8.32 16.51 8.58
N LYS A 182 -9.02 16.82 9.68
CA LYS A 182 -8.95 18.15 10.33
C LYS A 182 -7.56 18.47 10.89
N LEU A 183 -6.80 17.46 11.27
CA LEU A 183 -5.41 17.60 11.74
C LEU A 183 -4.42 17.80 10.59
N MET A 184 -4.81 17.51 9.36
CA MET A 184 -3.95 17.59 8.20
C MET A 184 -3.99 18.99 7.58
N LYS A 185 -2.89 19.73 7.70
CA LYS A 185 -2.74 21.07 7.10
C LYS A 185 -1.74 21.03 5.95
N ALA A 186 -1.98 21.90 4.96
CA ALA A 186 -1.00 22.13 3.90
C ALA A 186 0.30 22.68 4.49
N THR A 187 1.41 22.26 3.91
CA THR A 187 2.73 22.80 4.26
C THR A 187 2.82 24.23 3.74
N PRO A 188 3.25 25.21 4.56
CA PRO A 188 3.49 26.57 4.08
C PRO A 188 4.55 26.59 2.97
N ASP A 189 4.44 27.55 2.05
CA ASP A 189 5.44 27.72 1.01
C ASP A 189 6.79 28.07 1.62
N GLY A 190 7.86 27.45 1.13
CA GLY A 190 9.21 27.64 1.64
C GLY A 190 9.46 27.08 3.05
N TYR A 191 8.59 26.22 3.57
CA TYR A 191 8.74 25.63 4.90
C TYR A 191 10.04 24.84 5.04
N ILE A 192 10.83 25.21 6.04
CA ILE A 192 12.05 24.49 6.45
C ILE A 192 11.89 24.18 7.95
N PRO A 193 12.04 22.90 8.37
CA PRO A 193 12.01 22.55 9.78
C PRO A 193 13.10 23.23 10.58
N GLU A 194 12.81 23.61 11.84
CA GLU A 194 13.80 24.18 12.73
C GLU A 194 15.02 23.24 12.89
N GLY A 195 16.21 23.81 12.80
CA GLY A 195 17.47 23.07 12.95
C GLY A 195 17.89 22.22 11.74
N TRP A 196 17.08 22.19 10.67
CA TRP A 196 17.43 21.49 9.44
C TRP A 196 17.96 22.47 8.39
N LYS A 197 19.14 22.18 7.85
CA LYS A 197 19.73 22.93 6.74
C LYS A 197 19.55 22.10 5.47
N ILE A 198 19.13 22.75 4.39
CA ILE A 198 19.09 22.11 3.07
C ILE A 198 20.54 21.70 2.75
N PRO A 199 20.82 20.42 2.48
CA PRO A 199 22.17 19.98 2.14
C PRO A 199 22.68 20.76 0.93
N GLU A 200 23.80 21.49 1.10
CA GLU A 200 24.37 22.32 0.02
C GLU A 200 25.04 21.47 -1.07
N THR A 201 25.46 20.28 -0.74
CA THR A 201 26.08 19.32 -1.66
C THR A 201 25.86 17.90 -1.18
N THR A 202 25.83 16.99 -2.12
CA THR A 202 25.71 15.54 -1.98
C THR A 202 26.91 14.92 -1.25
N THR A 203 27.06 15.20 0.05
CA THR A 203 28.01 14.49 0.90
C THR A 203 27.23 13.48 1.74
N GLY A 204 27.02 12.32 1.16
CA GLY A 204 26.28 11.24 1.83
C GLY A 204 25.30 10.56 0.90
N ASN A 205 24.88 9.38 1.26
CA ASN A 205 24.08 8.43 0.48
C ASN A 205 22.65 8.87 0.09
N LEU A 206 22.29 10.14 0.25
CA LEU A 206 20.96 10.68 -0.06
C LEU A 206 21.08 11.70 -1.21
N GLU A 207 21.01 11.18 -2.43
CA GLU A 207 20.78 12.03 -3.60
C GLU A 207 19.30 12.43 -3.63
N THR A 208 19.00 13.73 -3.67
CA THR A 208 17.66 14.25 -3.91
C THR A 208 17.70 15.19 -5.10
N ASN A 209 16.74 15.06 -6.00
CA ASN A 209 16.66 15.96 -7.13
C ASN A 209 16.13 17.33 -6.66
N LYS A 210 16.86 18.41 -6.97
CA LYS A 210 16.46 19.78 -6.62
C LYS A 210 15.33 20.31 -7.54
N TYR A 211 15.03 19.62 -8.62
CA TYR A 211 14.01 20.01 -9.61
C TYR A 211 12.70 19.26 -9.34
N ASP A 212 11.61 20.02 -9.33
CA ASP A 212 10.25 19.47 -9.14
C ASP A 212 9.65 19.12 -10.50
N PHE A 213 9.79 17.85 -10.90
CA PHE A 213 9.21 17.36 -12.15
C PHE A 213 7.68 17.40 -12.11
N THR A 214 7.10 17.99 -13.14
CA THR A 214 5.68 17.83 -13.40
C THR A 214 5.35 16.38 -13.77
N PRO A 215 4.10 15.92 -13.60
CA PRO A 215 3.72 14.57 -14.03
C PRO A 215 4.00 14.28 -15.50
N LYS A 216 3.82 15.28 -16.37
CA LYS A 216 4.09 15.13 -17.81
C LYS A 216 5.59 14.95 -18.09
N GLU A 217 6.45 15.64 -17.38
CA GLU A 217 7.92 15.49 -17.49
C GLU A 217 8.36 14.15 -16.94
N MET A 218 7.84 13.75 -15.77
CA MET A 218 8.13 12.44 -15.18
C MET A 218 7.82 11.30 -16.15
N LEU A 219 6.64 11.29 -16.76
CA LEU A 219 6.20 10.26 -17.72
C LEU A 219 7.07 10.17 -18.97
N LYS A 220 7.85 11.21 -19.29
CA LYS A 220 8.83 11.20 -20.40
C LYS A 220 10.17 10.60 -19.99
N THR A 221 10.41 10.38 -18.71
CA THR A 221 11.69 9.84 -18.22
C THR A 221 11.69 8.29 -18.26
N PRO A 222 12.77 7.64 -18.72
CA PRO A 222 12.88 6.19 -18.64
C PRO A 222 12.89 5.70 -17.18
N GLN A 223 13.32 6.52 -16.24
CA GLN A 223 13.33 6.23 -14.80
C GLN A 223 11.94 5.96 -14.24
N TYR A 224 10.90 6.61 -14.74
CA TYR A 224 9.54 6.32 -14.34
C TYR A 224 9.15 4.87 -14.64
N TYR A 225 9.37 4.42 -15.86
CA TYR A 225 9.06 3.04 -16.27
C TYR A 225 9.90 2.03 -15.51
N PHE A 226 11.14 2.38 -15.23
CA PHE A 226 12.07 1.57 -14.46
C PHE A 226 11.56 1.38 -13.02
N LEU A 227 11.17 2.45 -12.34
CA LEU A 227 10.58 2.39 -11.00
C LEU A 227 9.22 1.69 -10.99
N LEU A 228 8.39 1.90 -12.03
CA LEU A 228 7.09 1.23 -12.18
C LEU A 228 7.27 -0.28 -12.25
N VAL A 229 8.19 -0.77 -13.09
CA VAL A 229 8.48 -2.21 -13.24
C VAL A 229 9.04 -2.79 -11.95
N MET A 230 10.03 -2.13 -11.35
CA MET A 230 10.58 -2.54 -10.06
C MET A 230 9.46 -2.69 -9.03
N TYR A 231 8.64 -1.66 -8.85
CA TYR A 231 7.59 -1.70 -7.85
C TYR A 231 6.53 -2.77 -8.16
N THR A 232 6.23 -3.02 -9.43
CA THR A 232 5.36 -4.13 -9.85
C THR A 232 5.92 -5.48 -9.40
N PHE A 233 7.22 -5.72 -9.55
CA PHE A 233 7.85 -6.98 -9.11
C PHE A 233 7.74 -7.19 -7.59
N ALA A 234 7.98 -6.15 -6.79
CA ALA A 234 7.77 -6.22 -5.35
C ALA A 234 6.31 -6.51 -4.97
N ASN A 235 5.36 -5.90 -5.69
CA ASN A 235 3.94 -6.14 -5.47
C ASN A 235 3.50 -7.54 -5.90
N ILE A 236 4.01 -8.10 -7.01
CA ILE A 236 3.75 -9.47 -7.42
C ILE A 236 4.17 -10.44 -6.32
N ALA A 237 5.41 -10.32 -5.82
CA ALA A 237 5.95 -11.18 -4.79
C ALA A 237 5.13 -11.12 -3.48
N GLY A 238 4.88 -9.92 -2.99
CA GLY A 238 4.17 -9.71 -1.72
C GLY A 238 2.71 -10.14 -1.80
N LEU A 239 1.99 -9.73 -2.84
CA LEU A 239 0.56 -10.02 -2.96
C LEU A 239 0.28 -11.48 -3.32
N MET A 240 1.19 -12.13 -4.05
CA MET A 240 1.13 -13.58 -4.28
C MET A 240 1.19 -14.33 -2.95
N ILE A 241 2.16 -14.05 -2.10
CA ILE A 241 2.30 -14.70 -0.79
C ILE A 241 1.13 -14.35 0.12
N ILE A 242 0.71 -13.10 0.21
CA ILE A 242 -0.42 -12.71 1.06
C ILE A 242 -1.70 -13.45 0.67
N ALA A 243 -1.96 -13.60 -0.64
CA ALA A 243 -3.16 -14.28 -1.12
C ALA A 243 -3.14 -15.80 -0.91
N HIS A 244 -1.96 -16.43 -0.96
CA HIS A 244 -1.79 -17.88 -0.95
C HIS A 244 -1.06 -18.43 0.29
N ALA A 245 -0.74 -17.60 1.29
CA ALA A 245 0.04 -18.05 2.47
C ALA A 245 -0.58 -19.25 3.18
N SER A 246 -1.90 -19.29 3.34
CA SER A 246 -2.58 -20.43 3.99
C SER A 246 -2.51 -21.71 3.15
N PRO A 247 -2.95 -21.75 1.89
CA PRO A 247 -2.86 -22.98 1.09
C PRO A 247 -1.40 -23.45 0.85
N ILE A 248 -0.46 -22.53 0.65
CA ILE A 248 0.96 -22.87 0.52
C ILE A 248 1.47 -23.56 1.80
N GLY A 249 1.16 -23.00 2.98
CA GLY A 249 1.59 -23.55 4.27
C GLY A 249 1.00 -24.94 4.55
N GLN A 250 -0.25 -25.15 4.18
CA GLN A 250 -0.88 -26.48 4.29
C GLN A 250 -0.19 -27.50 3.37
N GLN A 251 0.22 -27.10 2.19
CA GLN A 251 0.86 -27.99 1.21
C GLN A 251 2.35 -28.26 1.51
N ILE A 252 3.14 -27.23 1.80
CA ILE A 252 4.61 -27.36 1.93
C ILE A 252 5.02 -27.75 3.33
N ALA A 253 4.37 -27.19 4.36
CA ALA A 253 4.74 -27.39 5.76
C ALA A 253 3.72 -28.27 6.51
N ASN A 254 2.74 -28.87 5.81
CA ASN A 254 1.69 -29.74 6.37
C ASN A 254 0.95 -29.06 7.55
N LEU A 255 0.70 -27.75 7.45
CA LEU A 255 0.06 -26.99 8.51
C LEU A 255 -1.43 -27.33 8.62
N SER A 256 -1.93 -27.38 9.85
CA SER A 256 -3.38 -27.38 10.06
C SER A 256 -4.00 -26.06 9.62
N PRO A 257 -5.31 -26.00 9.31
CA PRO A 257 -6.00 -24.76 8.94
C PRO A 257 -5.84 -23.64 9.99
N MET A 258 -5.81 -24.00 11.29
CA MET A 258 -5.60 -23.06 12.39
C MET A 258 -4.18 -22.48 12.38
N GLN A 259 -3.17 -23.31 12.18
CA GLN A 259 -1.78 -22.86 12.07
C GLN A 259 -1.58 -21.97 10.84
N ALA A 260 -2.16 -22.34 9.70
CA ALA A 260 -2.12 -21.55 8.48
C ALA A 260 -2.81 -20.20 8.66
N GLY A 261 -3.91 -20.13 9.40
CA GLY A 261 -4.59 -18.88 9.78
C GLY A 261 -3.72 -17.99 10.67
N SER A 262 -3.00 -18.54 11.64
CA SER A 262 -2.08 -17.79 12.50
C SER A 262 -0.91 -17.16 11.71
N ILE A 263 -0.41 -17.85 10.67
CA ILE A 263 0.59 -17.31 9.74
C ILE A 263 0.10 -16.03 9.07
N VAL A 264 -1.15 -15.99 8.61
CA VAL A 264 -1.71 -14.80 7.96
C VAL A 264 -1.72 -13.59 8.92
N SER A 265 -2.00 -13.81 10.19
CA SER A 265 -1.95 -12.76 11.22
C SER A 265 -0.52 -12.26 11.45
N ILE A 266 0.46 -13.16 11.52
CA ILE A 266 1.89 -12.82 11.62
C ILE A 266 2.32 -11.98 10.42
N LEU A 267 1.92 -12.37 9.20
CA LEU A 267 2.21 -11.62 7.98
C LEU A 267 1.75 -10.17 8.04
N ALA A 268 0.54 -9.91 8.51
CA ALA A 268 -0.01 -8.56 8.60
C ALA A 268 0.81 -7.66 9.55
N ILE A 269 1.20 -8.20 10.71
CA ILE A 269 2.03 -7.50 11.70
C ILE A 269 3.43 -7.22 11.12
N VAL A 270 4.09 -8.24 10.58
CA VAL A 270 5.45 -8.12 10.04
C VAL A 270 5.49 -7.20 8.82
N ASN A 271 4.48 -7.25 7.95
CA ASN A 271 4.33 -6.32 6.84
C ASN A 271 4.25 -4.86 7.32
N THR A 272 3.50 -4.61 8.39
CA THR A 272 3.37 -3.28 8.97
C THR A 272 4.68 -2.77 9.58
N ILE A 273 5.40 -3.62 10.30
CA ILE A 273 6.74 -3.31 10.84
C ILE A 273 7.70 -3.01 9.69
N GLY A 274 7.66 -3.81 8.62
CA GLY A 274 8.49 -3.63 7.43
C GLY A 274 8.35 -2.25 6.79
N ARG A 275 7.14 -1.68 6.77
CA ARG A 275 6.88 -0.34 6.22
C ARG A 275 7.67 0.74 6.94
N ILE A 276 7.75 0.67 8.26
CA ILE A 276 8.48 1.65 9.07
C ILE A 276 9.98 1.38 9.04
N PHE A 277 10.36 0.14 9.28
CA PHE A 277 11.77 -0.25 9.39
C PHE A 277 12.56 0.07 8.12
N TRP A 278 12.14 -0.48 6.96
CA TRP A 278 12.86 -0.29 5.71
C TRP A 278 12.84 1.15 5.22
N ALA A 279 11.71 1.83 5.37
CA ALA A 279 11.62 3.23 5.00
C ALA A 279 12.55 4.11 5.84
N THR A 280 12.63 3.85 7.17
CA THR A 280 13.58 4.53 8.07
C THR A 280 15.03 4.18 7.74
N LEU A 281 15.31 2.90 7.50
CA LEU A 281 16.65 2.44 7.13
C LEU A 281 17.09 3.08 5.81
N SER A 282 16.17 3.22 4.85
CA SER A 282 16.45 3.84 3.56
C SER A 282 16.82 5.33 3.65
N ASP A 283 16.40 6.03 4.71
CA ASP A 283 16.84 7.41 4.98
C ASP A 283 18.34 7.48 5.30
N LYS A 284 18.90 6.40 5.85
CA LYS A 284 20.32 6.34 6.25
C LYS A 284 21.21 5.68 5.20
N THR A 285 20.73 4.60 4.60
CA THR A 285 21.52 3.77 3.66
C THR A 285 21.37 4.17 2.20
N GLY A 286 20.34 4.98 1.89
CA GLY A 286 19.92 5.31 0.53
C GLY A 286 18.80 4.39 0.03
N ARG A 287 17.88 4.96 -0.79
CA ARG A 287 16.66 4.27 -1.24
C ARG A 287 16.96 3.01 -2.04
N MET A 288 17.84 3.13 -3.02
CA MET A 288 18.14 2.03 -3.95
C MET A 288 18.87 0.89 -3.25
N ARG A 289 19.76 1.19 -2.29
CA ARG A 289 20.44 0.15 -1.49
C ARG A 289 19.46 -0.62 -0.61
N ALA A 290 18.53 0.07 0.05
CA ALA A 290 17.49 -0.58 0.84
C ALA A 290 16.60 -1.47 -0.03
N LEU A 291 16.16 -0.98 -1.20
CA LEU A 291 15.38 -1.77 -2.17
C LEU A 291 16.18 -2.98 -2.68
N PHE A 292 17.46 -2.81 -3.00
CA PHE A 292 18.33 -3.92 -3.41
C PHE A 292 18.33 -5.04 -2.36
N ILE A 293 18.55 -4.70 -1.08
CA ILE A 293 18.57 -5.70 0.00
C ILE A 293 17.20 -6.39 0.13
N MET A 294 16.09 -5.63 0.07
CA MET A 294 14.75 -6.19 0.10
C MET A 294 14.51 -7.19 -1.04
N TYR A 295 14.92 -6.85 -2.24
CA TYR A 295 14.78 -7.73 -3.41
C TYR A 295 15.65 -8.98 -3.29
N VAL A 296 16.88 -8.86 -2.80
CA VAL A 296 17.78 -10.03 -2.56
C VAL A 296 17.17 -10.96 -1.52
N ILE A 297 16.69 -10.44 -0.39
CA ILE A 297 16.02 -11.24 0.64
C ILE A 297 14.79 -11.95 0.03
N SER A 298 13.96 -11.22 -0.72
CA SER A 298 12.77 -11.79 -1.35
C SER A 298 13.12 -12.87 -2.37
N ALA A 299 14.15 -12.65 -3.21
CA ALA A 299 14.59 -13.63 -4.21
C ALA A 299 15.11 -14.92 -3.56
N VAL A 300 16.02 -14.79 -2.60
CA VAL A 300 16.57 -15.94 -1.87
C VAL A 300 15.48 -16.72 -1.16
N THR A 301 14.56 -16.01 -0.50
CA THR A 301 13.44 -16.66 0.20
C THR A 301 12.50 -17.38 -0.79
N MET A 302 12.19 -16.76 -1.95
CA MET A 302 11.35 -17.40 -2.96
C MET A 302 11.98 -18.68 -3.53
N PHE A 303 13.27 -18.65 -3.86
CA PHE A 303 13.97 -19.86 -4.33
C PHE A 303 14.04 -20.96 -3.28
N GLY A 304 14.15 -20.60 -1.99
CA GLY A 304 14.18 -21.54 -0.88
C GLY A 304 12.80 -22.00 -0.39
N MET A 305 11.70 -21.45 -0.87
CA MET A 305 10.35 -21.64 -0.30
C MET A 305 9.94 -23.12 -0.18
N ASN A 306 10.25 -23.94 -1.18
CA ASN A 306 9.92 -25.37 -1.17
C ASN A 306 10.65 -26.18 -0.09
N SER A 307 11.76 -25.67 0.45
CA SER A 307 12.54 -26.33 1.50
C SER A 307 12.06 -25.99 2.92
N LEU A 308 11.04 -25.13 3.05
CA LEU A 308 10.53 -24.65 4.35
C LEU A 308 9.46 -25.60 4.92
N GLY A 309 9.77 -26.86 5.08
CA GLY A 309 8.85 -27.97 5.39
C GLY A 309 8.33 -28.04 6.83
N ASN A 310 8.53 -27.03 7.68
CA ASN A 310 7.96 -26.98 9.02
C ASN A 310 7.39 -25.59 9.35
N PHE A 311 6.55 -25.52 10.40
CA PHE A 311 5.85 -24.30 10.79
C PHE A 311 6.78 -23.10 10.96
N TRP A 312 7.89 -23.23 11.68
CA TRP A 312 8.76 -22.11 12.01
C TRP A 312 9.55 -21.60 10.81
N LEU A 313 10.09 -22.50 9.99
CA LEU A 313 10.79 -22.14 8.77
C LEU A 313 9.83 -21.50 7.77
N TYR A 314 8.64 -22.06 7.60
CA TYR A 314 7.61 -21.50 6.74
C TYR A 314 7.18 -20.10 7.23
N ALA A 315 6.88 -19.96 8.52
CA ALA A 315 6.53 -18.67 9.12
C ALA A 315 7.63 -17.63 8.92
N LEU A 316 8.90 -18.00 9.07
CA LEU A 316 10.04 -17.13 8.81
C LEU A 316 10.11 -16.72 7.33
N GLY A 317 10.01 -17.66 6.40
CA GLY A 317 10.09 -17.40 4.97
C GLY A 317 9.00 -16.43 4.49
N VAL A 318 7.74 -16.71 4.79
CA VAL A 318 6.64 -15.83 4.40
C VAL A 318 6.71 -14.46 5.12
N SER A 319 7.19 -14.43 6.37
CA SER A 319 7.41 -13.20 7.11
C SER A 319 8.50 -12.33 6.47
N LEU A 320 9.60 -12.90 6.00
CA LEU A 320 10.65 -12.15 5.30
C LEU A 320 10.11 -11.50 4.02
N ILE A 321 9.28 -12.21 3.25
CA ILE A 321 8.65 -11.64 2.05
C ILE A 321 7.68 -10.53 2.43
N ALA A 322 6.83 -10.74 3.44
CA ALA A 322 5.90 -9.73 3.92
C ALA A 322 6.61 -8.48 4.47
N PHE A 323 7.73 -8.67 5.16
CA PHE A 323 8.58 -7.60 5.67
C PHE A 323 9.19 -6.75 4.56
N CYS A 324 9.71 -7.39 3.50
CA CYS A 324 10.27 -6.72 2.34
C CYS A 324 9.18 -6.04 1.50
N PHE A 325 8.02 -6.68 1.33
CA PHE A 325 6.87 -6.09 0.63
C PHE A 325 6.36 -4.83 1.35
N GLY A 326 6.18 -4.92 2.68
CA GLY A 326 5.85 -3.75 3.50
C GLY A 326 6.89 -2.65 3.35
N GLY A 327 8.17 -3.03 3.34
CA GLY A 327 9.29 -2.13 3.12
C GLY A 327 9.23 -1.39 1.78
N ALA A 328 8.94 -2.09 0.70
CA ALA A 328 8.73 -1.48 -0.61
C ALA A 328 7.56 -0.47 -0.57
N MET A 329 6.41 -0.87 0.00
CA MET A 329 5.25 0.01 0.16
C MET A 329 5.57 1.29 0.95
N GLY A 330 6.40 1.20 2.00
CA GLY A 330 6.81 2.36 2.81
C GLY A 330 7.89 3.23 2.16
N THR A 331 8.75 2.63 1.31
CA THR A 331 9.91 3.32 0.73
C THR A 331 9.58 4.04 -0.58
N PHE A 332 8.73 3.47 -1.44
CA PHE A 332 8.44 4.03 -2.77
C PHE A 332 7.84 5.45 -2.77
N PRO A 333 7.01 5.88 -1.80
CA PRO A 333 6.58 7.28 -1.72
C PRO A 333 7.76 8.25 -1.60
N SER A 334 8.76 7.87 -0.79
CA SER A 334 9.97 8.68 -0.60
C SER A 334 10.89 8.61 -1.82
N VAL A 335 10.97 7.46 -2.52
CA VAL A 335 11.65 7.34 -3.81
C VAL A 335 11.04 8.31 -4.82
N ALA A 336 9.70 8.39 -4.90
CA ALA A 336 9.01 9.32 -5.79
C ALA A 336 9.37 10.78 -5.49
N ALA A 337 9.43 11.15 -4.20
CA ALA A 337 9.79 12.49 -3.77
C ALA A 337 11.27 12.82 -4.03
N ASP A 338 12.17 11.85 -3.84
CA ASP A 338 13.62 12.06 -4.03
C ASP A 338 14.00 12.11 -5.51
N PHE A 339 13.34 11.31 -6.38
CA PHE A 339 13.60 11.27 -7.82
C PHE A 339 12.97 12.45 -8.57
N TYR A 340 11.77 12.88 -8.17
CA TYR A 340 10.94 13.81 -8.96
C TYR A 340 10.57 15.09 -8.23
N GLY A 341 11.11 15.30 -7.03
CA GLY A 341 10.79 16.46 -6.20
C GLY A 341 9.51 16.30 -5.38
N ALA A 342 9.36 17.15 -4.37
CA ALA A 342 8.27 17.04 -3.40
C ALA A 342 7.01 17.83 -3.82
N LYS A 343 7.12 18.79 -4.70
CA LYS A 343 6.00 19.67 -5.09
C LYS A 343 4.82 18.86 -5.65
N HIS A 344 5.08 17.99 -6.62
CA HIS A 344 4.06 17.20 -7.29
C HIS A 344 4.02 15.74 -6.82
N VAL A 345 4.62 15.42 -5.65
CA VAL A 345 4.76 14.04 -5.17
C VAL A 345 3.44 13.27 -5.08
N SER A 346 2.34 13.93 -4.74
CA SER A 346 1.03 13.30 -4.65
C SER A 346 0.58 12.69 -5.99
N VAL A 347 0.77 13.41 -7.09
CA VAL A 347 0.42 12.92 -8.44
C VAL A 347 1.46 11.95 -8.96
N ASN A 348 2.75 12.30 -8.82
CA ASN A 348 3.86 11.49 -9.31
C ASN A 348 3.89 10.10 -8.65
N TYR A 349 3.67 10.05 -7.34
CA TYR A 349 3.54 8.78 -6.63
C TYR A 349 2.29 8.01 -7.07
N GLY A 350 1.18 8.68 -7.35
CA GLY A 350 -0.03 8.04 -7.89
C GLY A 350 0.22 7.28 -9.19
N PHE A 351 1.01 7.86 -10.11
CA PHE A 351 1.42 7.19 -11.34
C PHE A 351 2.35 5.99 -11.06
N ILE A 352 3.31 6.12 -10.14
CA ILE A 352 4.18 5.00 -9.74
C ILE A 352 3.34 3.92 -9.03
N PHE A 353 2.32 4.28 -8.29
CA PHE A 353 1.43 3.36 -7.56
C PHE A 353 0.53 2.52 -8.50
N LEU A 354 0.43 2.82 -9.80
CA LEU A 354 -0.16 1.91 -10.79
C LEU A 354 0.50 0.52 -10.77
N ALA A 355 1.75 0.43 -10.35
CA ALA A 355 2.46 -0.82 -10.07
C ALA A 355 1.72 -1.73 -9.09
N TYR A 356 1.01 -1.14 -8.10
CA TYR A 356 0.23 -1.90 -7.13
C TYR A 356 -0.94 -2.65 -7.79
N SER A 357 -1.69 -1.96 -8.68
CA SER A 357 -2.77 -2.62 -9.44
C SER A 357 -2.22 -3.73 -10.34
N GLY A 358 -1.08 -3.49 -11.01
CA GLY A 358 -0.39 -4.51 -11.80
C GLY A 358 -0.01 -5.74 -10.96
N GLY A 359 0.61 -5.52 -9.79
CA GLY A 359 0.98 -6.58 -8.86
C GLY A 359 -0.22 -7.33 -8.30
N ALA A 360 -1.31 -6.62 -7.96
CA ALA A 360 -2.53 -7.21 -7.43
C ALA A 360 -3.27 -8.11 -8.44
N LEU A 361 -3.23 -7.74 -9.72
CA LEU A 361 -3.83 -8.55 -10.78
C LEU A 361 -2.94 -9.74 -11.16
N ILE A 362 -1.62 -9.54 -11.22
CA ILE A 362 -0.68 -10.56 -11.71
C ILE A 362 -0.31 -11.54 -10.60
N GLY A 363 0.04 -11.08 -9.38
CA GLY A 363 0.63 -11.92 -8.34
C GLY A 363 -0.23 -13.12 -7.92
N PRO A 364 -1.45 -12.91 -7.41
CA PRO A 364 -2.34 -14.00 -7.01
C PRO A 364 -2.73 -14.89 -8.19
N ARG A 365 -2.95 -14.29 -9.39
CA ARG A 365 -3.33 -15.03 -10.59
C ARG A 365 -2.19 -15.90 -11.12
N LEU A 366 -0.97 -15.43 -11.06
CA LEU A 366 0.22 -16.21 -11.41
C LEU A 366 0.28 -17.51 -10.60
N ALA A 367 0.14 -17.41 -9.28
CA ALA A 367 0.11 -18.60 -8.44
C ALA A 367 -1.05 -19.54 -8.79
N ALA A 368 -2.26 -19.01 -8.96
CA ALA A 368 -3.43 -19.82 -9.28
C ALA A 368 -3.26 -20.59 -10.61
N VAL A 369 -2.82 -19.93 -11.68
CA VAL A 369 -2.61 -20.54 -13.00
C VAL A 369 -1.51 -21.59 -12.95
N VAL A 370 -0.41 -21.30 -12.25
CA VAL A 370 0.70 -22.25 -12.11
C VAL A 370 0.25 -23.50 -11.34
N VAL A 371 -0.47 -23.31 -10.24
CA VAL A 371 -0.98 -24.42 -9.41
C VAL A 371 -1.95 -25.30 -10.20
N GLU A 372 -2.86 -24.70 -10.96
CA GLU A 372 -3.80 -25.44 -11.80
C GLU A 372 -3.07 -26.25 -12.90
N SER A 373 -2.08 -25.66 -13.57
CA SER A 373 -1.34 -26.31 -14.65
C SER A 373 -0.32 -27.36 -14.17
N SER A 374 0.13 -27.29 -12.91
CA SER A 374 1.17 -28.18 -12.34
C SER A 374 0.62 -29.26 -11.40
N GLY A 375 -0.70 -29.49 -11.41
CA GLY A 375 -1.32 -30.50 -10.52
C GLY A 375 -1.24 -30.15 -9.03
N GLY A 376 -1.28 -28.86 -8.71
CA GLY A 376 -1.31 -28.36 -7.34
C GLY A 376 0.01 -27.80 -6.81
N ASN A 377 1.09 -27.75 -7.59
CA ASN A 377 2.43 -27.38 -7.11
C ASN A 377 2.72 -25.88 -7.30
N TYR A 378 3.17 -25.20 -6.23
CA TYR A 378 3.57 -23.79 -6.24
C TYR A 378 5.01 -23.54 -6.72
N GLN A 379 5.82 -24.57 -6.94
CA GLN A 379 7.26 -24.43 -7.21
C GLN A 379 7.59 -23.46 -8.35
N MET A 380 6.89 -23.58 -9.47
CA MET A 380 7.12 -22.69 -10.62
C MET A 380 6.73 -21.25 -10.31
N ALA A 381 5.69 -21.02 -9.51
CA ALA A 381 5.30 -19.67 -9.10
C ALA A 381 6.41 -19.03 -8.24
N PHE A 382 7.03 -19.78 -7.34
CA PHE A 382 8.17 -19.29 -6.57
C PHE A 382 9.40 -19.02 -7.43
N LEU A 383 9.72 -19.89 -8.38
CA LEU A 383 10.85 -19.70 -9.28
C LEU A 383 10.65 -18.44 -10.14
N ILE A 384 9.49 -18.27 -10.75
CA ILE A 384 9.17 -17.08 -11.56
C ILE A 384 9.30 -15.83 -10.71
N THR A 385 8.70 -15.82 -9.52
CA THR A 385 8.71 -14.66 -8.63
C THR A 385 10.12 -14.39 -8.08
N GLY A 386 10.90 -15.43 -7.78
CA GLY A 386 12.30 -15.32 -7.40
C GLY A 386 13.15 -14.67 -8.49
N VAL A 387 12.93 -15.04 -9.76
CA VAL A 387 13.59 -14.41 -10.92
C VAL A 387 13.16 -12.93 -11.04
N LEU A 388 11.87 -12.60 -10.90
CA LEU A 388 11.40 -11.20 -10.93
C LEU A 388 12.05 -10.38 -9.82
N CYS A 389 12.17 -10.91 -8.60
CA CYS A 389 12.87 -10.26 -7.50
C CYS A 389 14.37 -10.10 -7.80
N SER A 390 15.01 -11.08 -8.41
CA SER A 390 16.42 -10.98 -8.81
C SER A 390 16.65 -9.88 -9.86
N ILE A 391 15.75 -9.79 -10.85
CA ILE A 391 15.76 -8.68 -11.82
C ILE A 391 15.55 -7.35 -11.10
N GLY A 392 14.60 -7.27 -10.15
CA GLY A 392 14.36 -6.09 -9.32
C GLY A 392 15.60 -5.66 -8.52
N ALA A 393 16.36 -6.63 -7.97
CA ALA A 393 17.63 -6.35 -7.30
C ALA A 393 18.67 -5.76 -8.26
N ILE A 394 18.85 -6.35 -9.45
CA ILE A 394 19.75 -5.84 -10.49
C ILE A 394 19.34 -4.42 -10.89
N MET A 395 18.04 -4.21 -11.13
CA MET A 395 17.51 -2.88 -11.44
C MET A 395 17.84 -1.85 -10.35
N ALA A 396 17.73 -2.22 -9.07
CA ALA A 396 18.03 -1.31 -7.97
C ALA A 396 19.51 -0.84 -7.97
N LEU A 397 20.45 -1.64 -8.46
CA LEU A 397 21.85 -1.25 -8.59
C LEU A 397 22.10 -0.22 -9.71
N PHE A 398 21.29 -0.27 -10.77
CA PHE A 398 21.43 0.60 -11.94
C PHE A 398 20.49 1.81 -11.93
N ALA A 399 19.59 1.91 -10.95
CA ALA A 399 18.65 3.02 -10.84
C ALA A 399 19.40 4.34 -10.56
N LYS A 400 19.32 5.28 -11.49
CA LYS A 400 19.89 6.62 -11.37
C LYS A 400 18.78 7.66 -11.44
N MET A 401 18.96 8.76 -10.72
CA MET A 401 18.02 9.88 -10.80
C MET A 401 17.87 10.43 -12.22
N PRO A 402 16.68 10.91 -12.59
CA PRO A 402 16.48 11.55 -13.89
C PRO A 402 17.29 12.83 -13.97
N LYS A 403 17.85 13.10 -15.17
CA LYS A 403 18.49 14.38 -15.45
C LYS A 403 17.42 15.47 -15.54
N VAL A 404 17.73 16.65 -14.99
CA VAL A 404 16.88 17.82 -15.12
C VAL A 404 16.66 18.13 -16.61
N PRO A 405 15.41 18.36 -17.05
CA PRO A 405 15.15 18.77 -18.42
C PRO A 405 15.94 20.01 -18.76
N LYS A 406 16.60 20.02 -19.91
CA LYS A 406 17.17 21.28 -20.44
C LYS A 406 15.99 22.20 -20.81
N LEU A 407 15.94 23.36 -20.18
CA LEU A 407 14.99 24.42 -20.52
C LEU A 407 15.24 24.94 -21.94
#